data_8efcb99f1acebd0b4b1d33b069db2417
#
_entry.id   8efcb99f1acebd0b4b1d33b069db2417
#
_cell.length_a   1.000
_cell.length_b   1.000
_cell.length_c   1.000
_cell.angle_alpha   90.00
_cell.angle_beta   90.00
_cell.angle_gamma   90.00
#
_symmetry.space_group_name_H-M   'P 1'
#
loop_
_entity.id
_entity.type
_entity.pdbx_description
1 polymer ?
#
loop_
_entity_poly.entity_id
_entity_poly.type
_entity_poly.pdbx_seq_one_letter_code
_entity_poly.pdbx_strand_id
1 'polypeptide(L)'
;MTKTALKFNPNHIFVDTNVLVGNYSGDLRYQKDVDCLHYLCSLTGKKLYISSLSVAQLISVFQKKKTNEEIVSIVHDMQHRFNIIDFTAKDIDGALRETGADIEDNVQFVLAKKQKCLIVVTNNYKDYRFLQGIEVLRPDKVRKIPK
;
A
#
# COMPACT_ATOMS: atom_id res chain seq x y z
N MET A 1 14.49 15.94 -27.95
CA MET A 1 14.40 14.63 -27.34
C MET A 1 13.35 14.60 -26.25
N THR A 2 12.43 13.75 -26.36
CA THR A 2 11.40 13.59 -25.33
C THR A 2 12.02 12.96 -24.10
N LYS A 3 11.81 13.60 -22.97
CA LYS A 3 12.17 13.03 -21.69
C LYS A 3 11.44 11.70 -21.54
N THR A 4 12.18 10.65 -21.23
CA THR A 4 11.55 9.36 -20.92
C THR A 4 10.73 9.54 -19.64
N ALA A 5 9.43 9.56 -19.78
CA ALA A 5 8.54 9.60 -18.62
C ALA A 5 8.71 8.29 -17.85
N LEU A 6 8.65 8.36 -16.52
CA LEU A 6 8.60 7.17 -15.68
C LEU A 6 7.37 6.36 -16.11
N LYS A 7 7.61 5.13 -16.57
CA LYS A 7 6.52 4.24 -16.95
C LYS A 7 6.08 3.44 -15.74
N PHE A 8 4.84 3.67 -15.35
CA PHE A 8 4.21 2.87 -14.29
C PHE A 8 3.70 1.55 -14.88
N ASN A 9 3.76 0.50 -14.08
CA ASN A 9 3.31 -0.82 -14.49
C ASN A 9 1.88 -1.05 -13.97
N PRO A 10 0.90 -1.24 -14.88
CA PRO A 10 -0.50 -1.44 -14.45
C PRO A 10 -0.72 -2.75 -13.71
N ASN A 11 0.25 -3.67 -13.73
CA ASN A 11 0.17 -4.93 -13.01
C ASN A 11 0.79 -4.87 -11.62
N HIS A 12 1.39 -3.72 -11.26
CA HIS A 12 1.98 -3.52 -9.95
C HIS A 12 1.04 -2.65 -9.10
N ILE A 13 0.59 -3.19 -7.99
CA ILE A 13 -0.39 -2.56 -7.11
C ILE A 13 0.23 -2.37 -5.73
N PHE A 14 0.21 -1.14 -5.23
CA PHE A 14 0.68 -0.80 -3.90
C PHE A 14 -0.50 -0.69 -2.94
N VAL A 15 -0.39 -1.31 -1.77
CA VAL A 15 -1.44 -1.26 -0.74
C VAL A 15 -0.94 -0.46 0.45
N ASP A 16 -1.66 0.60 0.81
CA ASP A 16 -1.31 1.48 1.91
C ASP A 16 -1.58 0.83 3.27
N THR A 17 -0.87 1.29 4.29
CA THR A 17 -0.91 0.75 5.65
C THR A 17 -2.33 0.67 6.23
N ASN A 18 -3.15 1.71 6.02
CA ASN A 18 -4.50 1.74 6.58
C ASN A 18 -5.38 0.58 6.10
N VAL A 19 -5.20 0.15 4.85
CA VAL A 19 -5.93 -0.99 4.31
C VAL A 19 -5.45 -2.30 4.95
N LEU A 20 -4.15 -2.41 5.18
CA LEU A 20 -3.57 -3.58 5.85
C LEU A 20 -4.05 -3.69 7.29
N VAL A 21 -4.05 -2.57 8.02
CA VAL A 21 -4.54 -2.53 9.40
C VAL A 21 -6.02 -2.96 9.44
N GLY A 22 -6.84 -2.43 8.54
CA GLY A 22 -8.25 -2.82 8.45
C GLY A 22 -8.42 -4.30 8.16
N ASN A 23 -7.62 -4.83 7.24
CA ASN A 23 -7.71 -6.26 6.87
C ASN A 23 -7.40 -7.19 8.04
N TYR A 24 -6.36 -6.87 8.81
CA TYR A 24 -5.88 -7.76 9.87
C TYR A 24 -6.47 -7.46 11.26
N SER A 25 -7.28 -6.42 11.40
CA SER A 25 -7.81 -5.99 12.70
C SER A 25 -8.79 -7.00 13.32
N GLY A 26 -9.52 -7.74 12.50
CA GLY A 26 -10.60 -8.60 12.96
C GLY A 26 -11.89 -7.86 13.31
N ASP A 27 -11.95 -6.57 13.05
CA ASP A 27 -13.11 -5.72 13.35
C ASP A 27 -14.02 -5.63 12.14
N LEU A 28 -15.30 -5.94 12.31
CA LEU A 28 -16.29 -5.93 11.25
C LEU A 28 -16.49 -4.57 10.57
N ARG A 29 -16.12 -3.48 11.27
CA ARG A 29 -16.16 -2.14 10.68
C ARG A 29 -15.25 -2.00 9.46
N TYR A 30 -14.24 -2.87 9.35
CA TYR A 30 -13.26 -2.83 8.27
C TYR A 30 -13.45 -3.95 7.25
N GLN A 31 -14.68 -4.46 7.14
CA GLN A 31 -14.99 -5.55 6.21
C GLN A 31 -14.63 -5.19 4.76
N LYS A 32 -14.78 -3.92 4.39
CA LYS A 32 -14.40 -3.46 3.04
C LYS A 32 -12.90 -3.65 2.75
N ASP A 33 -12.05 -3.52 3.77
CA ASP A 33 -10.60 -3.74 3.61
C ASP A 33 -10.30 -5.23 3.44
N VAL A 34 -10.99 -6.08 4.18
CA VAL A 34 -10.89 -7.54 4.06
C VAL A 34 -11.32 -7.98 2.65
N ASP A 35 -12.46 -7.50 2.20
CA ASP A 35 -12.99 -7.84 0.87
C ASP A 35 -12.05 -7.34 -0.24
N CYS A 36 -11.47 -6.16 -0.05
CA CYS A 36 -10.50 -5.58 -0.96
C CYS A 36 -9.29 -6.50 -1.14
N LEU A 37 -8.64 -6.90 -0.05
CA LEU A 37 -7.46 -7.74 -0.14
C LEU A 37 -7.79 -9.13 -0.67
N HIS A 38 -8.94 -9.67 -0.32
CA HIS A 38 -9.40 -10.92 -0.89
C HIS A 38 -9.50 -10.84 -2.41
N TYR A 39 -10.09 -9.75 -2.92
CA TYR A 39 -10.18 -9.53 -4.36
C TYR A 39 -8.81 -9.38 -5.00
N LEU A 40 -7.94 -8.53 -4.44
CA LEU A 40 -6.61 -8.29 -4.99
C LEU A 40 -5.79 -9.58 -5.06
N CYS A 41 -5.87 -10.41 -4.03
CA CYS A 41 -5.13 -11.68 -4.00
C CYS A 41 -5.69 -12.71 -4.99
N SER A 42 -6.91 -12.51 -5.48
CA SER A 42 -7.52 -13.38 -6.50
C SER A 42 -7.09 -13.04 -7.92
N LEU A 43 -6.45 -11.87 -8.12
CA LEU A 43 -6.05 -11.42 -9.44
C LEU A 43 -4.83 -12.21 -9.94
N THR A 44 -4.88 -12.65 -11.19
CA THR A 44 -3.74 -13.31 -11.84
C THR A 44 -2.92 -12.28 -12.60
N GLY A 45 -1.59 -12.48 -12.64
CA GLY A 45 -0.70 -11.59 -13.37
C GLY A 45 -0.47 -10.24 -12.72
N LYS A 46 -0.94 -10.03 -11.50
CA LYS A 46 -0.72 -8.82 -10.71
C LYS A 46 0.28 -9.09 -9.59
N LYS A 47 1.08 -8.08 -9.27
CA LYS A 47 1.99 -8.13 -8.12
C LYS A 47 1.54 -7.11 -7.09
N LEU A 48 1.38 -7.57 -5.86
CA LEU A 48 0.97 -6.73 -4.75
C LEU A 48 2.19 -6.32 -3.95
N TYR A 49 2.30 -5.03 -3.67
CA TYR A 49 3.42 -4.45 -2.94
C TYR A 49 2.95 -3.74 -1.68
N ILE A 50 3.73 -3.86 -0.64
CA ILE A 50 3.63 -3.04 0.57
C ILE A 50 5.02 -2.56 0.92
N SER A 51 5.15 -1.61 1.84
CA SER A 51 6.46 -1.16 2.28
C SER A 51 6.87 -1.81 3.61
N SER A 52 8.18 -1.89 3.86
CA SER A 52 8.69 -2.30 5.18
C SER A 52 8.26 -1.31 6.27
N LEU A 53 8.05 -0.04 5.90
CA LEU A 53 7.47 0.96 6.80
C LEU A 53 6.06 0.54 7.22
N SER A 54 5.23 0.08 6.30
CA SER A 54 3.88 -0.39 6.61
C SER A 54 3.89 -1.55 7.59
N VAL A 55 4.84 -2.47 7.45
CA VAL A 55 4.99 -3.60 8.38
C VAL A 55 5.28 -3.08 9.79
N ALA A 56 6.23 -2.16 9.92
CA ALA A 56 6.58 -1.58 11.22
C ALA A 56 5.40 -0.81 11.84
N GLN A 57 4.68 -0.03 11.04
CA GLN A 57 3.50 0.70 11.49
C GLN A 57 2.40 -0.24 11.98
N LEU A 58 2.14 -1.30 11.25
CA LEU A 58 1.13 -2.29 11.62
C LEU A 58 1.50 -2.98 12.94
N ILE A 59 2.75 -3.37 13.10
CA ILE A 59 3.24 -3.96 14.36
C ILE A 59 2.96 -2.99 15.52
N SER A 60 3.32 -1.73 15.34
CA SER A 60 3.11 -0.70 16.37
C SER A 60 1.64 -0.57 16.77
N VAL A 61 0.73 -0.55 15.79
CA VAL A 61 -0.70 -0.46 16.04
C VAL A 61 -1.22 -1.67 16.82
N PHE A 62 -0.81 -2.87 16.40
CA PHE A 62 -1.35 -4.11 16.97
C PHE A 62 -0.71 -4.52 18.30
N GLN A 63 0.45 -3.99 18.66
CA GLN A 63 1.05 -4.28 19.96
C GLN A 63 0.15 -3.93 21.14
N LYS A 64 -0.76 -2.99 20.94
CA LYS A 64 -1.71 -2.56 21.98
C LYS A 64 -2.95 -3.45 22.08
N LYS A 65 -3.21 -4.30 21.07
CA LYS A 65 -4.48 -5.02 20.95
C LYS A 65 -4.32 -6.53 20.77
N LYS A 66 -3.17 -6.98 20.34
CA LYS A 66 -2.94 -8.37 19.96
C LYS A 66 -1.71 -8.91 20.68
N THR A 67 -1.66 -10.24 20.81
CA THR A 67 -0.48 -10.92 21.36
C THR A 67 0.66 -10.90 20.34
N ASN A 68 1.89 -11.08 20.82
CA ASN A 68 3.04 -11.19 19.93
C ASN A 68 2.87 -12.34 18.94
N GLU A 69 2.30 -13.46 19.37
CA GLU A 69 2.06 -14.61 18.52
C GLU A 69 1.11 -14.29 17.37
N GLU A 70 0.04 -13.54 17.67
CA GLU A 70 -0.90 -13.09 16.65
C GLU A 70 -0.22 -12.15 15.66
N ILE A 71 0.61 -11.21 16.15
CA ILE A 71 1.34 -10.26 15.29
C ILE A 71 2.32 -11.02 14.39
N VAL A 72 3.07 -11.97 14.94
CA VAL A 72 4.02 -12.78 14.15
C VAL A 72 3.27 -13.51 13.02
N SER A 73 2.11 -14.08 13.32
CA SER A 73 1.29 -14.75 12.32
C SER A 73 0.84 -13.79 11.21
N ILE A 74 0.44 -12.57 11.57
CA ILE A 74 0.04 -11.54 10.60
C ILE A 74 1.23 -11.17 9.71
N VAL A 75 2.41 -10.94 10.30
CA VAL A 75 3.60 -10.56 9.53
C VAL A 75 3.98 -11.67 8.55
N HIS A 76 3.93 -12.94 8.99
CA HIS A 76 4.18 -14.06 8.08
C HIS A 76 3.17 -14.09 6.92
N ASP A 77 1.90 -13.83 7.20
CA ASP A 77 0.89 -13.76 6.15
C ASP A 77 1.20 -12.63 5.15
N MET A 78 1.62 -11.47 5.64
CA MET A 78 2.00 -10.36 4.77
C MET A 78 3.22 -10.71 3.90
N GLN A 79 4.22 -11.37 4.47
CA GLN A 79 5.39 -11.82 3.71
C GLN A 79 5.01 -12.80 2.60
N HIS A 80 3.97 -13.56 2.81
CA HIS A 80 3.51 -14.56 1.86
C HIS A 80 2.70 -13.93 0.70
N ARG A 81 1.88 -12.93 1.02
CA ARG A 81 0.97 -12.32 0.06
C ARG A 81 1.57 -11.17 -0.73
N PHE A 82 2.52 -10.45 -0.14
CA PHE A 82 3.02 -9.19 -0.70
C PHE A 82 4.52 -9.24 -0.96
N ASN A 83 4.92 -8.45 -1.95
CA ASN A 83 6.33 -8.08 -2.14
C ASN A 83 6.60 -6.86 -1.26
N ILE A 84 7.61 -6.93 -0.40
CA ILE A 84 7.90 -5.86 0.54
C ILE A 84 8.99 -4.95 -0.03
N ILE A 85 8.68 -3.66 -0.14
CA ILE A 85 9.59 -2.64 -0.64
C ILE A 85 10.37 -2.05 0.52
N ASP A 86 11.71 -2.05 0.41
CA ASP A 86 12.57 -1.50 1.45
C ASP A 86 12.42 0.02 1.58
N PHE A 87 12.17 0.48 2.80
CA PHE A 87 12.15 1.89 3.14
C PHE A 87 13.57 2.31 3.56
N THR A 88 14.14 3.27 2.83
CA THR A 88 15.52 3.73 3.03
C THR A 88 15.59 5.23 3.34
N ALA A 89 16.77 5.67 3.78
CA ALA A 89 17.02 7.09 4.02
C ALA A 89 16.79 7.95 2.78
N LYS A 90 17.12 7.44 1.59
CA LYS A 90 16.86 8.15 0.32
C LYS A 90 15.38 8.40 0.07
N ASP A 91 14.54 7.51 0.53
CA ASP A 91 13.10 7.64 0.35
C ASP A 91 12.54 8.80 1.17
N ILE A 92 13.15 9.08 2.34
CA ILE A 92 12.81 10.25 3.15
C ILE A 92 13.10 11.53 2.35
N ASP A 93 14.29 11.63 1.76
CA ASP A 93 14.66 12.80 0.94
C ASP A 93 13.70 12.96 -0.24
N GLY A 94 13.34 11.87 -0.89
CA GLY A 94 12.37 11.86 -1.98
C GLY A 94 11.01 12.37 -1.54
N ALA A 95 10.54 11.93 -0.38
CA ALA A 95 9.25 12.34 0.16
C ALA A 95 9.16 13.83 0.47
N LEU A 96 10.27 14.41 0.93
CA LEU A 96 10.34 15.85 1.23
C LEU A 96 10.22 16.72 -0.02
N ARG A 97 10.48 16.16 -1.20
CA ARG A 97 10.35 16.86 -2.48
C ARG A 97 8.99 16.69 -3.15
N GLU A 98 8.17 15.80 -2.62
CA GLU A 98 6.82 15.60 -3.16
C GLU A 98 5.86 16.70 -2.71
N THR A 99 4.84 16.93 -3.51
CA THR A 99 3.88 18.02 -3.29
C THR A 99 2.57 17.59 -2.66
N GLY A 100 2.48 16.35 -2.21
CA GLY A 100 1.31 15.86 -1.51
C GLY A 100 1.10 16.56 -0.17
N ALA A 101 -0.14 16.57 0.31
CA ALA A 101 -0.50 17.28 1.53
C ALA A 101 0.05 16.62 2.80
N ASP A 102 0.22 15.30 2.78
CA ASP A 102 0.63 14.51 3.95
C ASP A 102 2.02 13.89 3.70
N ILE A 103 2.95 14.16 4.62
CA ILE A 103 4.33 13.67 4.47
C ILE A 103 4.42 12.14 4.52
N GLU A 104 3.61 11.51 5.35
CA GLU A 104 3.61 10.05 5.45
C GLU A 104 3.12 9.42 4.14
N ASP A 105 2.08 9.99 3.54
CA ASP A 105 1.57 9.53 2.25
C ASP A 105 2.60 9.79 1.14
N ASN A 106 3.36 10.89 1.22
CA ASN A 106 4.45 11.16 0.29
C ASN A 106 5.52 10.07 0.37
N VAL A 107 5.85 9.58 1.57
CA VAL A 107 6.80 8.48 1.75
C VAL A 107 6.28 7.23 1.05
N GLN A 108 5.02 6.88 1.28
CA GLN A 108 4.43 5.71 0.64
C GLN A 108 4.39 5.85 -0.88
N PHE A 109 4.11 7.03 -1.39
CA PHE A 109 4.11 7.30 -2.82
C PHE A 109 5.51 7.08 -3.43
N VAL A 110 6.55 7.58 -2.77
CA VAL A 110 7.93 7.36 -3.22
C VAL A 110 8.25 5.87 -3.28
N LEU A 111 7.80 5.11 -2.29
CA LEU A 111 8.00 3.66 -2.26
C LEU A 111 7.23 2.95 -3.38
N ALA A 112 6.00 3.35 -3.62
CA ALA A 112 5.21 2.82 -4.73
C ALA A 112 5.91 3.08 -6.08
N LYS A 113 6.47 4.27 -6.27
CA LYS A 113 7.22 4.62 -7.49
C LYS A 113 8.46 3.75 -7.68
N LYS A 114 9.13 3.34 -6.62
CA LYS A 114 10.32 2.46 -6.72
C LYS A 114 10.01 1.19 -7.47
N GLN A 115 8.82 0.64 -7.30
CA GLN A 115 8.38 -0.57 -7.98
C GLN A 115 7.42 -0.26 -9.14
N LYS A 116 7.37 1.01 -9.55
CA LYS A 116 6.56 1.46 -10.69
C LYS A 116 5.09 1.09 -10.55
N CYS A 117 4.55 1.09 -9.33
CA CYS A 117 3.15 0.76 -9.10
C CYS A 117 2.26 1.85 -9.70
N LEU A 118 1.50 1.51 -10.73
CA LEU A 118 0.51 2.42 -11.30
C LEU A 118 -0.65 2.63 -10.34
N ILE A 119 -1.04 1.58 -9.62
CA ILE A 119 -2.22 1.58 -8.77
C ILE A 119 -1.81 1.65 -7.32
N VAL A 120 -2.41 2.57 -6.56
CA VAL A 120 -2.27 2.68 -5.11
C VAL A 120 -3.65 2.51 -4.50
N VAL A 121 -3.79 1.53 -3.60
CA VAL A 121 -5.04 1.28 -2.88
C VAL A 121 -4.91 1.87 -1.48
N THR A 122 -5.79 2.80 -1.14
CA THR A 122 -5.73 3.54 0.12
C THR A 122 -7.10 4.04 0.55
N ASN A 123 -7.30 4.14 1.86
CA ASN A 123 -8.47 4.84 2.41
C ASN A 123 -8.28 6.37 2.40
N ASN A 124 -7.04 6.85 2.22
CA ASN A 124 -6.70 8.27 2.20
C ASN A 124 -6.73 8.86 0.78
N TYR A 125 -7.77 8.57 0.04
CA TYR A 125 -7.91 9.00 -1.36
C TYR A 125 -7.62 10.50 -1.56
N LYS A 126 -8.10 11.33 -0.64
CA LYS A 126 -7.96 12.80 -0.77
C LYS A 126 -6.51 13.26 -0.78
N ASP A 127 -5.66 12.60 0.00
CA ASP A 127 -4.24 12.98 0.09
C ASP A 127 -3.44 12.51 -1.11
N TYR A 128 -3.74 11.32 -1.61
CA TYR A 128 -3.04 10.73 -2.76
C TYR A 128 -3.46 11.32 -4.10
N ARG A 129 -4.67 11.85 -4.22
CA ARG A 129 -5.20 12.32 -5.51
C ARG A 129 -4.38 13.45 -6.13
N PHE A 130 -3.57 14.15 -5.34
CA PHE A 130 -2.69 15.22 -5.82
C PHE A 130 -1.38 14.70 -6.39
N LEU A 131 -1.07 13.43 -6.18
CA LEU A 131 0.16 12.81 -6.64
C LEU A 131 -0.04 12.32 -8.07
N GLN A 132 0.80 12.82 -8.97
CA GLN A 132 0.62 12.58 -10.40
C GLN A 132 1.21 11.27 -10.88
N GLY A 133 0.61 10.71 -11.91
CA GLY A 133 1.10 9.53 -12.61
C GLY A 133 0.57 8.21 -12.07
N ILE A 134 -0.16 8.23 -10.95
CA ILE A 134 -0.73 7.01 -10.37
C ILE A 134 -2.25 7.03 -10.43
N GLU A 135 -2.82 5.84 -10.39
CA GLU A 135 -4.26 5.65 -10.23
C GLU A 135 -4.53 5.29 -8.77
N VAL A 136 -5.31 6.11 -8.08
CA VAL A 136 -5.62 5.91 -6.67
C VAL A 136 -7.02 5.32 -6.53
N LEU A 137 -7.13 4.19 -5.83
CA LEU A 137 -8.40 3.51 -5.62
C LEU A 137 -8.65 3.32 -4.13
N ARG A 138 -9.88 3.62 -3.71
CA ARG A 138 -10.35 3.20 -2.39
C ARG A 138 -10.61 1.70 -2.39
N PRO A 139 -10.57 1.04 -1.23
CA PRO A 139 -10.81 -0.39 -1.14
C PRO A 139 -12.10 -0.87 -1.81
N ASP A 140 -13.18 -0.08 -1.71
CA ASP A 140 -14.47 -0.43 -2.30
C ASP A 140 -14.50 -0.25 -3.83
N LYS A 141 -13.42 0.24 -4.43
CA LYS A 141 -13.32 0.49 -5.88
C LYS A 141 -12.34 -0.44 -6.60
N VAL A 142 -11.72 -1.37 -5.89
CA VAL A 142 -10.67 -2.24 -6.48
C VAL A 142 -11.21 -3.15 -7.59
N ARG A 143 -12.51 -3.40 -7.63
CA ARG A 143 -13.12 -4.20 -8.71
C ARG A 143 -13.03 -3.54 -10.07
N LYS A 144 -12.63 -2.28 -10.14
CA LYS A 144 -12.28 -1.62 -11.42
C LYS A 144 -11.04 -2.24 -12.04
N ILE A 145 -10.20 -2.90 -11.25
CA ILE A 145 -9.04 -3.62 -11.76
C ILE A 145 -9.57 -4.93 -12.35
N PRO A 146 -9.40 -5.17 -13.66
CA PRO A 146 -9.94 -6.38 -14.29
C PRO A 146 -9.18 -7.63 -13.83
N LYS A 147 -9.91 -8.70 -13.72
CA LYS A 147 -9.30 -10.01 -13.47
C LYS A 147 -8.49 -10.50 -14.67
#